data_b3b6181e9ab3db4e39478bb4ea31a40d
#
_entry.id   b3b6181e9ab3db4e39478bb4ea31a40d
#
_cell.length_a   1.000
_cell.length_b   1.000
_cell.length_c   1.000
_cell.angle_alpha   90.00
_cell.angle_beta   90.00
_cell.angle_gamma   90.00
#
_symmetry.space_group_name_H-M   'P 1'
#
loop_
_entity.id
_entity.type
_entity.pdbx_description
1 polymer ?
#
loop_
_entity_poly.entity_id
_entity_poly.type
_entity_poly.pdbx_seq_one_letter_code
_entity_poly.pdbx_strand_id
1 'polypeptide(L)'
;MNSLNSNHDNCIEIPLEHYLSLINISDLSNPHLSEYSINTKKNKIPNSFMIFRMKVIKTIRKQKLNLNMRIISKISGELWKQLSKDVKEKYEKISLSIKEKHLQEKMIDNRNENTLMFENTLNQLETQPNDYQYYNYSQFMY
;
A
#
# COMPACT_ATOMS: atom_id res chain seq x y z
N MET A 1 -46.47 28.41 -15.85
CA MET A 1 -46.69 26.96 -15.99
C MET A 1 -45.37 26.26 -15.80
N ASN A 2 -45.05 25.90 -14.56
CA ASN A 2 -43.82 25.23 -14.19
C ASN A 2 -44.11 23.75 -14.01
N SER A 3 -43.78 22.96 -15.01
CA SER A 3 -43.79 21.51 -14.88
C SER A 3 -42.53 21.07 -14.12
N LEU A 4 -42.71 20.77 -12.86
CA LEU A 4 -41.72 20.07 -12.02
C LEU A 4 -41.64 18.64 -12.52
N ASN A 5 -40.61 18.34 -13.32
CA ASN A 5 -40.18 16.97 -13.58
C ASN A 5 -39.51 16.46 -12.33
N SER A 6 -40.25 15.87 -11.44
CA SER A 6 -39.75 15.00 -10.37
C SER A 6 -39.49 13.61 -10.98
N ASN A 7 -38.35 13.45 -11.64
CA ASN A 7 -37.79 12.12 -11.85
C ASN A 7 -37.37 11.55 -10.49
N HIS A 8 -38.31 10.98 -9.78
CA HIS A 8 -38.02 10.00 -8.75
C HIS A 8 -37.48 8.78 -9.49
N ASP A 9 -36.16 8.72 -9.62
CA ASP A 9 -35.47 7.47 -9.87
C ASP A 9 -35.81 6.55 -8.70
N ASN A 10 -36.78 5.67 -8.91
CA ASN A 10 -37.03 4.53 -8.06
C ASN A 10 -35.82 3.59 -8.15
N CYS A 11 -34.71 3.98 -7.55
CA CYS A 11 -33.63 3.07 -7.25
C CYS A 11 -34.21 2.06 -6.27
N ILE A 12 -34.53 0.88 -6.76
CA ILE A 12 -34.84 -0.28 -5.92
C ILE A 12 -33.57 -0.49 -5.09
N GLU A 13 -33.57 0.01 -3.86
CA GLU A 13 -32.48 -0.27 -2.91
C GLU A 13 -32.57 -1.77 -2.57
N ILE A 14 -31.68 -2.53 -3.20
CA ILE A 14 -31.52 -3.95 -2.88
C ILE A 14 -31.00 -4.03 -1.43
N PRO A 15 -31.70 -4.76 -0.55
CA PRO A 15 -31.31 -4.88 0.84
C PRO A 15 -29.88 -5.42 1.00
N LEU A 16 -29.15 -4.94 2.01
CA LEU A 16 -27.78 -5.35 2.27
C LEU A 16 -27.65 -6.86 2.49
N GLU A 17 -28.65 -7.47 3.11
CA GLU A 17 -28.75 -8.92 3.34
C GLU A 17 -28.67 -9.73 2.05
N HIS A 18 -29.23 -9.21 0.97
CA HIS A 18 -29.14 -9.87 -0.34
C HIS A 18 -27.69 -9.96 -0.82
N TYR A 19 -26.93 -8.89 -0.69
CA TYR A 19 -25.50 -8.90 -1.06
C TYR A 19 -24.66 -9.78 -0.14
N LEU A 20 -24.97 -9.81 1.16
CA LEU A 20 -24.29 -10.68 2.12
C LEU A 20 -24.51 -12.16 1.82
N SER A 21 -25.70 -12.53 1.33
CA SER A 21 -26.01 -13.92 0.95
C SER A 21 -25.25 -14.41 -0.28
N LEU A 22 -24.83 -13.50 -1.16
CA LEU A 22 -24.06 -13.82 -2.37
C LEU A 22 -22.59 -14.09 -2.08
N ILE A 23 -22.07 -13.63 -0.95
CA ILE A 23 -20.65 -13.71 -0.62
C ILE A 23 -20.41 -14.92 0.29
N ASN A 24 -19.62 -15.86 -0.17
CA ASN A 24 -19.23 -17.00 0.65
C ASN A 24 -18.17 -16.60 1.67
N ILE A 25 -18.52 -16.63 2.97
CA ILE A 25 -17.62 -16.28 4.08
C ILE A 25 -16.42 -17.22 4.13
N SER A 26 -16.54 -18.47 3.68
CA SER A 26 -15.43 -19.42 3.66
C SER A 26 -14.27 -18.94 2.76
N ASP A 27 -14.57 -18.27 1.65
CA ASP A 27 -13.56 -17.71 0.75
C ASP A 27 -12.77 -16.57 1.42
N LEU A 28 -13.37 -15.91 2.38
CA LEU A 28 -12.78 -14.81 3.14
C LEU A 28 -11.99 -15.28 4.36
N SER A 29 -12.19 -16.52 4.80
CA SER A 29 -11.58 -17.06 6.04
C SER A 29 -10.12 -17.45 5.91
N ASN A 30 -9.61 -17.61 4.68
CA ASN A 30 -8.24 -17.99 4.40
C ASN A 30 -7.52 -16.98 3.50
N PRO A 31 -7.08 -15.84 4.04
CA PRO A 31 -6.29 -14.89 3.27
C PRO A 31 -4.87 -15.43 3.03
N HIS A 32 -4.32 -15.16 1.86
CA HIS A 32 -2.94 -15.50 1.54
C HIS A 32 -2.15 -14.23 1.19
N LEU A 33 -0.93 -14.12 1.74
CA LEU A 33 -0.09 -12.92 1.54
C LEU A 33 0.19 -12.62 0.07
N SER A 34 0.36 -13.64 -0.77
CA SER A 34 0.61 -13.50 -2.21
C SER A 34 -0.52 -12.84 -2.99
N GLU A 35 -1.72 -12.80 -2.44
CA GLU A 35 -2.87 -12.15 -3.07
C GLU A 35 -2.80 -10.63 -3.04
N TYR A 36 -1.91 -10.08 -2.20
CA TYR A 36 -1.80 -8.64 -1.95
C TYR A 36 -0.52 -8.09 -2.56
N SER A 37 -0.62 -7.61 -3.81
CA SER A 37 0.45 -6.80 -4.41
C SER A 37 0.35 -5.39 -3.86
N ILE A 38 1.25 -5.04 -2.93
CA ILE A 38 1.25 -3.73 -2.32
C ILE A 38 2.32 -2.88 -2.98
N ASN A 39 1.87 -1.73 -3.47
CA ASN A 39 2.79 -0.73 -3.99
C ASN A 39 3.46 -0.03 -2.79
N THR A 40 4.65 -0.49 -2.45
CA THR A 40 5.47 -0.01 -1.32
C THR A 40 5.91 1.45 -1.46
N LYS A 41 5.84 2.02 -2.68
CA LYS A 41 6.11 3.44 -2.93
C LYS A 41 5.08 4.37 -2.28
N LYS A 42 3.89 3.88 -1.94
CA LYS A 42 2.90 4.63 -1.18
C LYS A 42 3.14 4.41 0.31
N ASN A 43 3.43 5.47 1.04
CA ASN A 43 3.74 5.46 2.47
C ASN A 43 2.62 4.98 3.40
N LYS A 44 1.51 4.47 2.87
CA LYS A 44 0.37 3.99 3.66
C LYS A 44 0.35 2.46 3.67
N ILE A 45 0.66 1.91 4.83
CA ILE A 45 0.55 0.49 5.09
C ILE A 45 -0.91 0.19 5.43
N PRO A 46 -1.58 -0.75 4.73
CA PRO A 46 -2.96 -1.10 5.02
C PRO A 46 -3.06 -1.85 6.36
N ASN A 47 -4.05 -1.51 7.18
CA ASN A 47 -4.39 -2.28 8.36
C ASN A 47 -5.14 -3.58 8.00
N SER A 48 -5.36 -4.45 8.98
CA SER A 48 -6.04 -5.74 8.79
C SER A 48 -7.41 -5.63 8.13
N PHE A 49 -8.22 -4.64 8.52
CA PHE A 49 -9.52 -4.40 7.91
C PHE A 49 -9.40 -3.97 6.44
N MET A 50 -8.44 -3.12 6.09
CA MET A 50 -8.22 -2.70 4.70
C MET A 50 -7.80 -3.89 3.81
N ILE A 51 -7.00 -4.80 4.35
CA ILE A 51 -6.61 -6.04 3.65
C ILE A 51 -7.82 -6.93 3.44
N PHE A 52 -8.64 -7.10 4.47
CA PHE A 52 -9.91 -7.83 4.36
C PHE A 52 -10.84 -7.21 3.31
N ARG A 53 -11.01 -5.89 3.33
CA ARG A 53 -11.82 -5.17 2.33
C ARG A 53 -11.31 -5.40 0.90
N MET A 54 -9.99 -5.44 0.70
CA MET A 54 -9.40 -5.76 -0.61
C MET A 54 -9.79 -7.18 -1.05
N LYS A 55 -9.83 -8.14 -0.13
CA LYS A 55 -10.29 -9.51 -0.41
C LYS A 55 -11.77 -9.53 -0.80
N VAL A 56 -12.62 -8.82 -0.08
CA VAL A 56 -14.05 -8.67 -0.40
C VAL A 56 -14.24 -8.07 -1.80
N ILE A 57 -13.51 -7.01 -2.14
CA ILE A 57 -13.55 -6.40 -3.48
C ILE A 57 -13.19 -7.41 -4.56
N LYS A 58 -12.13 -8.19 -4.36
CA LYS A 58 -11.71 -9.24 -5.32
C LYS A 58 -12.78 -10.30 -5.49
N THR A 59 -13.41 -10.75 -4.40
CA THR A 59 -14.49 -11.75 -4.43
C THR A 59 -15.71 -11.22 -5.19
N ILE A 60 -16.13 -9.99 -4.92
CA ILE A 60 -17.23 -9.33 -5.62
C ILE A 60 -16.94 -9.20 -7.13
N ARG A 61 -15.72 -8.82 -7.49
CA ARG A 61 -15.31 -8.71 -8.90
C ARG A 61 -15.27 -10.04 -9.62
N LYS A 62 -14.84 -11.12 -8.96
CA LYS A 62 -14.90 -12.48 -9.51
C LYS A 62 -16.33 -12.91 -9.85
N GLN A 63 -17.29 -12.50 -9.05
CA GLN A 63 -18.70 -12.76 -9.26
C GLN A 63 -19.33 -11.85 -10.32
N LYS A 64 -18.54 -10.94 -10.94
CA LYS A 64 -18.99 -9.94 -11.91
C LYS A 64 -20.10 -9.01 -11.39
N LEU A 65 -20.16 -8.81 -10.07
CA LEU A 65 -21.07 -7.87 -9.46
C LEU A 65 -20.49 -6.46 -9.55
N ASN A 66 -21.22 -5.59 -10.24
CA ASN A 66 -20.83 -4.18 -10.36
C ASN A 66 -21.45 -3.37 -9.21
N LEU A 67 -20.80 -3.35 -8.06
CA LEU A 67 -21.26 -2.64 -6.87
C LEU A 67 -20.49 -1.34 -6.66
N ASN A 68 -21.23 -0.33 -6.19
CA ASN A 68 -20.65 0.93 -5.77
C ASN A 68 -19.73 0.72 -4.55
N MET A 69 -18.61 1.44 -4.48
CA MET A 69 -17.65 1.36 -3.38
C MET A 69 -18.25 1.65 -2.00
N ARG A 70 -19.31 2.46 -1.95
CA ARG A 70 -20.05 2.72 -0.71
C ARG A 70 -20.76 1.47 -0.21
N ILE A 71 -21.40 0.71 -1.10
CA ILE A 71 -22.04 -0.57 -0.82
C ILE A 71 -21.00 -1.61 -0.40
N ILE A 72 -19.89 -1.71 -1.12
CA ILE A 72 -18.77 -2.62 -0.79
C ILE A 72 -18.23 -2.32 0.62
N SER A 73 -18.13 -1.06 0.99
CA SER A 73 -17.67 -0.68 2.34
C SER A 73 -18.63 -1.12 3.43
N LYS A 74 -19.95 -0.98 3.20
CA LYS A 74 -20.98 -1.47 4.13
C LYS A 74 -20.93 -2.99 4.26
N ILE A 75 -20.87 -3.71 3.15
CA ILE A 75 -20.74 -5.17 3.12
C ILE A 75 -19.48 -5.60 3.89
N SER A 76 -18.33 -5.00 3.61
CA SER A 76 -17.07 -5.33 4.29
C SER A 76 -17.16 -5.10 5.79
N GLY A 77 -17.79 -4.01 6.23
CA GLY A 77 -17.99 -3.73 7.65
C GLY A 77 -18.84 -4.79 8.36
N GLU A 78 -19.96 -5.20 7.75
CA GLU A 78 -20.85 -6.22 8.32
C GLU A 78 -20.19 -7.60 8.33
N LEU A 79 -19.53 -8.01 7.25
CA LEU A 79 -18.79 -9.26 7.19
C LEU A 79 -17.63 -9.29 8.19
N TRP A 80 -16.93 -8.19 8.37
CA TRP A 80 -15.85 -8.08 9.36
C TRP A 80 -16.34 -8.32 10.78
N LYS A 81 -17.50 -7.80 11.14
CA LYS A 81 -18.11 -8.03 12.45
C LYS A 81 -18.42 -9.51 12.70
N GLN A 82 -18.85 -10.23 11.66
CA GLN A 82 -19.22 -11.64 11.73
C GLN A 82 -18.02 -12.59 11.76
N LEU A 83 -16.82 -12.14 11.36
CA LEU A 83 -15.62 -12.97 11.37
C LEU A 83 -15.21 -13.34 12.79
N SER A 84 -14.76 -14.59 12.95
CA SER A 84 -14.15 -15.05 14.20
C SER A 84 -12.84 -14.31 14.49
N LYS A 85 -12.46 -14.30 15.76
CA LYS A 85 -11.19 -13.70 16.20
C LYS A 85 -9.99 -14.31 15.48
N ASP A 86 -9.96 -15.63 15.31
CA ASP A 86 -8.88 -16.36 14.64
C ASP A 86 -8.69 -15.91 13.18
N VAL A 87 -9.79 -15.65 12.47
CA VAL A 87 -9.72 -15.15 11.09
C VAL A 87 -9.21 -13.71 11.07
N LYS A 88 -9.66 -12.85 11.99
CA LYS A 88 -9.15 -11.47 12.11
C LYS A 88 -7.65 -11.44 12.39
N GLU A 89 -7.14 -12.33 13.25
CA GLU A 89 -5.71 -12.48 13.52
C GLU A 89 -4.90 -12.90 12.29
N LYS A 90 -5.46 -13.73 11.40
CA LYS A 90 -4.79 -14.04 10.12
C LYS A 90 -4.58 -12.77 9.27
N TYR A 91 -5.57 -11.90 9.19
CA TYR A 91 -5.47 -10.62 8.49
C TYR A 91 -4.47 -9.66 9.16
N GLU A 92 -4.41 -9.68 10.48
CA GLU A 92 -3.44 -8.90 11.24
C GLU A 92 -2.00 -9.36 10.97
N LYS A 93 -1.74 -10.67 10.96
CA LYS A 93 -0.43 -11.23 10.59
C LYS A 93 0.00 -10.81 9.19
N ILE A 94 -0.91 -10.78 8.22
CA ILE A 94 -0.62 -10.29 6.87
C ILE A 94 -0.26 -8.80 6.91
N SER A 95 -1.01 -7.99 7.65
CA SER A 95 -0.73 -6.56 7.80
C SER A 95 0.67 -6.32 8.38
N LEU A 96 1.05 -7.09 9.40
CA LEU A 96 2.39 -7.03 10.01
C LEU A 96 3.48 -7.45 9.02
N SER A 97 3.29 -8.53 8.28
CA SER A 97 4.26 -8.99 7.28
C SER A 97 4.48 -7.96 6.16
N ILE A 98 3.43 -7.26 5.76
CA ILE A 98 3.51 -6.15 4.80
C ILE A 98 4.32 -4.99 5.38
N LYS A 99 4.06 -4.65 6.64
CA LYS A 99 4.79 -3.60 7.35
C LYS A 99 6.28 -3.91 7.46
N GLU A 100 6.63 -5.14 7.80
CA GLU A 100 8.02 -5.59 7.88
C GLU A 100 8.73 -5.48 6.53
N LYS A 101 8.11 -5.95 5.44
CA LYS A 101 8.66 -5.81 4.09
C LYS A 101 8.89 -4.36 3.72
N HIS A 102 7.94 -3.49 3.99
CA HIS A 102 8.05 -2.06 3.69
C HIS A 102 9.20 -1.40 4.47
N LEU A 103 9.41 -1.77 5.73
CA LEU A 103 10.53 -1.28 6.52
C LEU A 103 11.89 -1.78 5.96
N GLN A 104 11.97 -3.06 5.56
CA GLN A 104 13.18 -3.60 4.94
C GLN A 104 13.53 -2.90 3.64
N GLU A 105 12.56 -2.65 2.76
CA GLU A 105 12.77 -1.92 1.52
C GLU A 105 13.27 -0.49 1.76
N LYS A 106 12.68 0.23 2.71
CA LYS A 106 13.16 1.57 3.10
C LYS A 106 14.60 1.57 3.63
N MET A 107 14.99 0.54 4.37
CA MET A 107 16.37 0.43 4.87
C MET A 107 17.36 0.20 3.73
N ILE A 108 16.98 -0.57 2.71
CA ILE A 108 17.80 -0.82 1.53
C ILE A 108 17.95 0.45 0.71
N ASP A 109 16.86 1.18 0.46
CA ASP A 109 16.87 2.43 -0.31
C ASP A 109 17.77 3.49 0.37
N ASN A 110 17.61 3.69 1.68
CA ASN A 110 18.44 4.62 2.44
C ASN A 110 19.93 4.23 2.42
N ARG A 111 20.24 2.93 2.43
CA ARG A 111 21.63 2.45 2.33
C ARG A 111 22.24 2.76 0.98
N ASN A 112 21.46 2.55 -0.09
CA ASN A 112 21.90 2.82 -1.46
C ASN A 112 22.12 4.33 -1.69
N GLU A 113 21.24 5.18 -1.19
CA GLU A 113 21.40 6.64 -1.27
C GLU A 113 22.66 7.11 -0.54
N ASN A 114 22.93 6.60 0.66
CA ASN A 114 24.13 6.93 1.42
C ASN A 114 25.41 6.45 0.71
N THR A 115 25.38 5.28 0.07
CA THR A 115 26.52 4.77 -0.70
C THR A 115 26.80 5.64 -1.92
N LEU A 116 25.77 6.04 -2.67
CA LEU A 116 25.91 6.94 -3.82
C LEU A 116 26.43 8.33 -3.42
N MET A 117 25.99 8.89 -2.29
CA MET A 117 26.51 10.15 -1.77
C MET A 117 27.99 10.04 -1.40
N PHE A 118 28.40 8.93 -0.78
CA PHE A 118 29.79 8.70 -0.40
C PHE A 118 30.68 8.54 -1.62
N GLU A 119 30.29 7.78 -2.64
CA GLU A 119 31.02 7.62 -3.89
C GLU A 119 31.15 8.96 -4.65
N ASN A 120 30.09 9.76 -4.71
CA ASN A 120 30.13 11.08 -5.33
C ASN A 120 31.08 12.03 -4.60
N THR A 121 31.16 11.96 -3.28
CA THR A 121 32.07 12.75 -2.45
C THR A 121 33.52 12.32 -2.70
N LEU A 122 33.81 11.03 -2.78
CA LEU A 122 35.13 10.51 -3.11
C LEU A 122 35.59 10.96 -4.50
N ASN A 123 34.73 10.86 -5.51
CA ASN A 123 35.05 11.28 -6.88
C ASN A 123 35.33 12.80 -6.97
N GLN A 124 34.66 13.62 -6.13
CA GLN A 124 34.97 15.07 -6.07
C GLN A 124 36.32 15.35 -5.41
N LEU A 125 36.74 14.53 -4.43
CA LEU A 125 38.05 14.68 -3.80
C LEU A 125 39.21 14.26 -4.73
N GLU A 126 39.02 13.26 -5.59
CA GLU A 126 40.03 12.81 -6.55
C GLU A 126 40.21 13.77 -7.74
N THR A 127 39.23 14.61 -8.04
CA THR A 127 39.28 15.58 -9.16
C THR A 127 39.86 16.95 -8.77
N GLN A 128 40.27 17.15 -7.50
CA GLN A 128 41.01 18.36 -7.12
C GLN A 128 42.44 18.26 -7.62
N PRO A 129 42.91 19.11 -8.56
CA PRO A 129 44.31 19.15 -8.92
C PRO A 129 45.14 19.53 -7.69
N ASN A 130 46.18 18.75 -7.44
CA ASN A 130 47.19 19.03 -6.40
C ASN A 130 47.93 20.32 -6.71
N ASP A 131 47.35 21.48 -6.42
CA ASP A 131 48.00 22.80 -6.54
C ASP A 131 49.04 23.07 -5.44
N TYR A 132 49.33 22.08 -4.60
CA TYR A 132 50.26 22.27 -3.48
C TYR A 132 51.72 21.89 -3.81
N GLN A 133 52.10 21.60 -5.05
CA GLN A 133 53.46 21.14 -5.37
C GLN A 133 54.35 22.20 -5.99
N TYR A 134 53.95 23.46 -6.14
CA TYR A 134 54.77 24.46 -6.80
C TYR A 134 55.35 25.58 -5.92
N TYR A 135 55.16 25.57 -4.60
CA TYR A 135 55.60 26.69 -3.77
C TYR A 135 56.85 26.46 -2.90
N ASN A 136 57.57 25.34 -2.99
CA ASN A 136 58.65 25.06 -2.03
C ASN A 136 60.04 24.85 -2.61
N TYR A 137 60.32 25.21 -3.85
CA TYR A 137 61.69 25.02 -4.38
C TYR A 137 62.45 26.28 -4.74
N SER A 138 61.91 27.48 -4.63
CA SER A 138 62.59 28.74 -5.00
C SER A 138 63.11 29.58 -3.83
N GLN A 139 63.01 29.13 -2.59
CA GLN A 139 63.47 29.90 -1.42
C GLN A 139 64.70 29.33 -0.70
N PHE A 140 65.33 28.28 -1.19
CA PHE A 140 66.49 27.69 -0.53
C PHE A 140 67.78 27.71 -1.40
N MET A 141 67.90 28.66 -2.35
CA MET A 141 69.12 28.88 -3.08
C MET A 141 69.59 30.33 -2.92
N TYR A 142 70.03 30.69 -1.73
CA TYR A 142 70.99 31.75 -1.42
C TYR A 142 71.54 31.54 -0.04
#